data_2bd389a041eaa646401385f61bc6aa4e
#
_entry.id   2bd389a041eaa646401385f61bc6aa4e
#
_cell.length_a   1.000
_cell.length_b   1.000
_cell.length_c   1.000
_cell.angle_alpha   90.00
_cell.angle_beta   90.00
_cell.angle_gamma   90.00
#
_symmetry.space_group_name_H-M   'P 1'
#
loop_
_entity.id
_entity.type
_entity.pdbx_description
1 polymer ?
#
loop_
_entity_poly.entity_id
_entity_poly.type
_entity_poly.pdbx_seq_one_letter_code
_entity_poly.pdbx_strand_id
1 'polypeptide(L)'
;MDVCAVDTVVTLIILALFGAMAFVKSNIKVLVALLGLVVLGTATMSFISFNYDSLQLDAITWLFVQSLCLYIAYLCFQSIFFDRFIACFKIKGNVGFFIVTIDFIGYTGTVLVLMFKEFAHADINWLEFYNILSGYVGLICTVAFTCSMIYLIQRYNCLLYTSPSPRDVEES
;
A
#
# COMPACT_ATOMS: atom_id res chain seq x y z
N MET A 1 -0.65 7.68 -26.47
CA MET A 1 -1.08 8.21 -25.16
C MET A 1 0.19 8.54 -24.41
N ASP A 2 0.35 9.79 -23.99
CA ASP A 2 1.61 10.23 -23.39
C ASP A 2 1.69 9.72 -21.93
N VAL A 3 2.91 9.46 -21.43
CA VAL A 3 3.14 8.99 -20.07
C VAL A 3 2.48 9.89 -19.02
N CYS A 4 2.48 11.20 -19.25
CA CYS A 4 1.78 12.18 -18.41
C CYS A 4 0.26 11.98 -18.35
N ALA A 5 -0.36 11.52 -19.45
CA ALA A 5 -1.79 11.24 -19.48
C ALA A 5 -2.13 9.98 -18.65
N VAL A 6 -1.25 8.98 -18.65
CA VAL A 6 -1.38 7.79 -17.81
C VAL A 6 -1.40 8.17 -16.32
N ASP A 7 -0.45 8.97 -15.89
CA ASP A 7 -0.31 9.41 -14.49
C ASP A 7 -1.52 10.23 -14.01
N THR A 8 -2.04 11.10 -14.87
CA THR A 8 -3.24 11.89 -14.58
C THR A 8 -4.46 11.00 -14.36
N VAL A 9 -4.69 10.01 -15.22
CA VAL A 9 -5.83 9.09 -15.11
C VAL A 9 -5.72 8.24 -13.85
N VAL A 10 -4.53 7.70 -13.56
CA VAL A 10 -4.25 6.94 -12.33
C VAL A 10 -4.57 7.77 -11.10
N THR A 11 -4.08 9.01 -11.04
CA THR A 11 -4.32 9.91 -9.91
C THR A 11 -5.80 10.20 -9.70
N LEU A 12 -6.58 10.43 -10.77
CA LEU A 12 -8.02 10.66 -10.67
C LEU A 12 -8.79 9.43 -10.15
N ILE A 13 -8.44 8.24 -10.61
CA ILE A 13 -9.03 6.98 -10.14
C ILE A 13 -8.80 6.82 -8.63
N ILE A 14 -7.57 7.04 -8.19
CA ILE A 14 -7.19 6.88 -6.78
C ILE A 14 -7.87 7.94 -5.91
N LEU A 15 -7.93 9.18 -6.37
CA LEU A 15 -8.61 10.26 -5.64
C LEU A 15 -10.10 9.94 -5.45
N ALA A 16 -10.77 9.44 -6.49
CA ALA A 16 -12.17 9.02 -6.40
C ALA A 16 -12.35 7.86 -5.42
N LEU A 17 -11.46 6.87 -5.46
CA LEU A 17 -11.52 5.69 -4.60
C LEU A 17 -11.31 6.06 -3.11
N PHE A 18 -10.32 6.86 -2.78
CA PHE A 18 -10.07 7.31 -1.41
C PHE A 18 -11.10 8.33 -0.94
N GLY A 19 -11.60 9.19 -1.83
CA GLY A 19 -12.71 10.07 -1.54
C GLY A 19 -13.96 9.29 -1.13
N ALA A 20 -14.29 8.22 -1.82
CA ALA A 20 -15.39 7.33 -1.44
C ALA A 20 -15.19 6.66 -0.07
N MET A 21 -13.96 6.27 0.25
CA MET A 21 -13.64 5.68 1.57
C MET A 21 -13.75 6.67 2.73
N ALA A 22 -13.58 7.97 2.49
CA ALA A 22 -13.74 8.99 3.52
C ALA A 22 -15.16 9.06 4.10
N PHE A 23 -16.18 8.67 3.34
CA PHE A 23 -17.58 8.62 3.79
C PHE A 23 -17.92 7.44 4.71
N VAL A 24 -17.05 6.43 4.79
CA VAL A 24 -17.29 5.27 5.65
C VAL A 24 -16.96 5.60 7.10
N LYS A 25 -17.97 5.53 7.98
CA LYS A 25 -17.85 5.90 9.39
C LYS A 25 -17.08 4.88 10.26
N SER A 26 -17.04 3.62 9.87
CA SER A 26 -16.40 2.56 10.66
C SER A 26 -14.90 2.49 10.41
N ASN A 27 -14.08 2.84 11.39
CA ASN A 27 -12.63 2.85 11.28
C ASN A 27 -12.04 1.48 10.89
N ILE A 28 -12.51 0.39 11.52
CA ILE A 28 -12.00 -0.95 11.21
C ILE A 28 -12.36 -1.41 9.80
N LYS A 29 -13.58 -1.11 9.32
CA LYS A 29 -13.99 -1.48 7.97
C LYS A 29 -13.15 -0.76 6.92
N VAL A 30 -12.86 0.53 7.12
CA VAL A 30 -11.97 1.30 6.25
C VAL A 30 -10.56 0.73 6.28
N LEU A 31 -10.04 0.40 7.46
CA LEU A 31 -8.70 -0.15 7.63
C LEU A 31 -8.53 -1.48 6.89
N VAL A 32 -9.49 -2.39 7.06
CA VAL A 32 -9.47 -3.70 6.37
C VAL A 32 -9.64 -3.53 4.86
N ALA A 33 -10.52 -2.61 4.42
CA ALA A 33 -10.70 -2.33 3.00
C ALA A 33 -9.44 -1.73 2.35
N LEU A 34 -8.76 -0.80 3.04
CA LEU A 34 -7.50 -0.23 2.57
C LEU A 34 -6.41 -1.30 2.47
N LEU A 35 -6.23 -2.13 3.50
CA LEU A 35 -5.27 -3.24 3.44
C LEU A 35 -5.63 -4.25 2.34
N GLY A 36 -6.91 -4.56 2.17
CA GLY A 36 -7.39 -5.42 1.09
C GLY A 36 -7.03 -4.86 -0.30
N LEU A 37 -7.19 -3.56 -0.51
CA LEU A 37 -6.78 -2.89 -1.74
C LEU A 37 -5.27 -2.95 -1.97
N VAL A 38 -4.47 -2.75 -0.92
CA VAL A 38 -3.01 -2.88 -1.01
C VAL A 38 -2.60 -4.31 -1.36
N VAL A 39 -3.21 -5.31 -0.72
CA VAL A 39 -2.96 -6.73 -1.03
C VAL A 39 -3.32 -7.05 -2.48
N LEU A 40 -4.48 -6.60 -2.96
CA LEU A 40 -4.88 -6.79 -4.36
C LEU A 40 -3.92 -6.08 -5.32
N GLY A 41 -3.53 -4.84 -5.03
CA GLY A 41 -2.58 -4.08 -5.84
C GLY A 41 -1.21 -4.76 -5.91
N THR A 42 -0.63 -5.13 -4.78
CA THR A 42 0.69 -5.78 -4.73
C THR A 42 0.68 -7.18 -5.37
N ALA A 43 -0.41 -7.94 -5.21
CA ALA A 43 -0.59 -9.23 -5.86
C ALA A 43 -0.69 -9.08 -7.39
N THR A 44 -1.47 -8.11 -7.88
CA THR A 44 -1.60 -7.81 -9.31
C THR A 44 -0.26 -7.37 -9.90
N MET A 45 0.45 -6.48 -9.21
CA MET A 45 1.79 -6.02 -9.60
C MET A 45 2.76 -7.21 -9.75
N SER A 46 2.82 -8.09 -8.76
CA SER A 46 3.67 -9.28 -8.78
C SER A 46 3.27 -10.25 -9.92
N PHE A 47 1.97 -10.51 -10.08
CA PHE A 47 1.46 -11.41 -11.11
C PHE A 47 1.82 -10.91 -12.52
N ILE A 48 1.63 -9.64 -12.81
CA ILE A 48 1.95 -9.05 -14.12
C ILE A 48 3.46 -9.05 -14.36
N SER A 49 4.27 -8.76 -13.34
CA SER A 49 5.72 -8.77 -13.47
C SER A 49 6.26 -10.18 -13.79
N PHE A 50 5.78 -11.21 -13.13
CA PHE A 50 6.23 -12.57 -13.41
C PHE A 50 5.72 -13.16 -14.73
N ASN A 51 4.59 -12.65 -15.24
CA ASN A 51 4.01 -13.12 -16.50
C ASN A 51 4.17 -12.10 -17.64
N TYR A 52 5.12 -11.17 -17.54
CA TYR A 52 5.30 -10.10 -18.51
C TYR A 52 5.41 -10.61 -19.95
N ASP A 53 6.27 -11.61 -20.19
CA ASP A 53 6.50 -12.19 -21.51
C ASP A 53 5.29 -12.95 -22.05
N SER A 54 4.52 -13.60 -21.17
CA SER A 54 3.35 -14.39 -21.54
C SER A 54 2.14 -13.53 -21.87
N LEU A 55 1.99 -12.40 -21.20
CA LEU A 55 0.84 -11.51 -21.35
C LEU A 55 0.94 -10.62 -22.59
N GLN A 56 2.13 -10.48 -23.18
CA GLN A 56 2.40 -9.61 -24.35
C GLN A 56 1.71 -8.24 -24.25
N LEU A 57 1.74 -7.65 -23.04
CA LEU A 57 1.10 -6.36 -22.80
C LEU A 57 1.84 -5.26 -23.54
N ASP A 58 1.04 -4.31 -24.08
CA ASP A 58 1.60 -3.08 -24.59
C ASP A 58 2.29 -2.30 -23.46
N ALA A 59 3.44 -1.67 -23.74
CA ALA A 59 4.26 -0.98 -22.75
C ALA A 59 3.48 0.09 -21.96
N ILE A 60 2.54 0.76 -22.61
CA ILE A 60 1.70 1.78 -21.97
C ILE A 60 0.72 1.12 -20.97
N THR A 61 0.09 0.03 -21.36
CA THR A 61 -0.85 -0.72 -20.50
C THR A 61 -0.12 -1.31 -19.30
N TRP A 62 1.06 -1.88 -19.52
CA TRP A 62 1.90 -2.39 -18.43
C TRP A 62 2.27 -1.29 -17.45
N LEU A 63 2.77 -0.13 -17.96
CA LEU A 63 3.13 1.02 -17.14
C LEU A 63 1.93 1.54 -16.33
N PHE A 64 0.74 1.61 -16.96
CA PHE A 64 -0.49 2.05 -16.31
C PHE A 64 -0.84 1.17 -15.12
N VAL A 65 -0.84 -0.15 -15.28
CA VAL A 65 -1.21 -1.08 -14.20
C VAL A 65 -0.16 -1.07 -13.09
N GLN A 66 1.13 -1.05 -13.42
CA GLN A 66 2.20 -0.97 -12.44
C GLN A 66 2.12 0.32 -11.61
N SER A 67 1.93 1.46 -12.27
CA SER A 67 1.77 2.75 -11.60
C SER A 67 0.53 2.77 -10.71
N LEU A 68 -0.61 2.27 -11.18
CA LEU A 68 -1.83 2.20 -10.39
C LEU A 68 -1.64 1.39 -9.11
N CYS A 69 -1.03 0.22 -9.20
CA CYS A 69 -0.76 -0.65 -8.05
C CYS A 69 0.18 0.00 -7.03
N LEU A 70 1.26 0.64 -7.50
CA LEU A 70 2.21 1.36 -6.63
C LEU A 70 1.56 2.56 -5.93
N TYR A 71 0.79 3.37 -6.67
CA TYR A 71 0.12 4.53 -6.11
C TYR A 71 -0.96 4.15 -5.09
N ILE A 72 -1.72 3.06 -5.32
CA ILE A 72 -2.68 2.55 -4.34
C ILE A 72 -1.96 2.23 -3.03
N ALA A 73 -0.86 1.49 -3.07
CA ALA A 73 -0.11 1.12 -1.89
C ALA A 73 0.47 2.36 -1.18
N TYR A 74 1.11 3.24 -1.92
CA TYR A 74 1.75 4.44 -1.37
C TYR A 74 0.73 5.39 -0.73
N LEU A 75 -0.30 5.80 -1.47
CA LEU A 75 -1.28 6.77 -0.99
C LEU A 75 -2.20 6.22 0.11
N CYS A 76 -2.40 4.90 0.16
CA CYS A 76 -3.11 4.28 1.26
C CYS A 76 -2.47 4.63 2.61
N PHE A 77 -1.14 4.49 2.72
CA PHE A 77 -0.41 4.80 3.95
C PHE A 77 -0.25 6.30 4.19
N GLN A 78 -0.06 7.08 3.13
CA GLN A 78 0.14 8.53 3.22
C GLN A 78 -1.13 9.30 3.63
N SER A 79 -2.32 8.80 3.33
CA SER A 79 -3.54 9.61 3.51
C SER A 79 -4.39 9.17 4.69
N ILE A 80 -4.90 7.95 4.72
CA ILE A 80 -6.00 7.57 5.62
C ILE A 80 -5.60 6.48 6.62
N PHE A 81 -4.65 5.61 6.25
CA PHE A 81 -4.35 4.41 7.02
C PHE A 81 -3.96 4.71 8.46
N PHE A 82 -2.98 5.57 8.68
CA PHE A 82 -2.47 5.85 10.03
C PHE A 82 -3.48 6.59 10.89
N ASP A 83 -4.27 7.50 10.33
CA ASP A 83 -5.35 8.19 11.06
C ASP A 83 -6.37 7.18 11.59
N ARG A 84 -6.82 6.27 10.72
CA ARG A 84 -7.81 5.25 11.10
C ARG A 84 -7.22 4.19 12.03
N PHE A 85 -5.95 3.86 11.87
CA PHE A 85 -5.23 2.93 12.73
C PHE A 85 -5.13 3.46 14.16
N ILE A 86 -4.66 4.69 14.33
CA ILE A 86 -4.55 5.37 15.63
C ILE A 86 -5.93 5.50 16.29
N ALA A 87 -6.95 5.90 15.52
CA ALA A 87 -8.32 6.03 16.02
C ALA A 87 -8.93 4.66 16.43
N CYS A 88 -8.64 3.59 15.69
CA CYS A 88 -9.15 2.26 15.96
C CYS A 88 -8.58 1.65 17.24
N PHE A 89 -7.27 1.79 17.44
CA PHE A 89 -6.57 1.19 18.57
C PHE A 89 -6.35 2.14 19.75
N LYS A 90 -6.84 3.39 19.65
CA LYS A 90 -6.70 4.45 20.68
C LYS A 90 -5.25 4.66 21.13
N ILE A 91 -4.30 4.53 20.19
CA ILE A 91 -2.87 4.67 20.46
C ILE A 91 -2.55 6.16 20.58
N LYS A 92 -1.77 6.54 21.61
CA LYS A 92 -1.20 7.89 21.70
C LYS A 92 -0.01 7.97 20.75
N GLY A 93 -0.23 8.41 19.51
CA GLY A 93 0.81 8.54 18.49
C GLY A 93 0.56 9.73 17.58
N ASN A 94 1.62 10.19 16.91
CA ASN A 94 1.56 11.25 15.93
C ASN A 94 1.63 10.65 14.53
N VAL A 95 0.56 10.81 13.74
CA VAL A 95 0.48 10.35 12.34
C VAL A 95 1.63 10.88 11.52
N GLY A 96 1.97 12.16 11.68
CA GLY A 96 3.06 12.79 10.94
C GLY A 96 4.41 12.10 11.15
N PHE A 97 4.68 11.59 12.35
CA PHE A 97 5.91 10.85 12.63
C PHE A 97 6.01 9.55 11.80
N PHE A 98 4.90 8.80 11.69
CA PHE A 98 4.87 7.58 10.88
C PHE A 98 5.08 7.88 9.40
N ILE A 99 4.41 8.90 8.86
CA ILE A 99 4.52 9.31 7.48
C ILE A 99 5.96 9.73 7.16
N VAL A 100 6.54 10.62 7.93
CA VAL A 100 7.93 11.10 7.72
C VAL A 100 8.93 9.95 7.82
N THR A 101 8.71 9.00 8.73
CA THR A 101 9.61 7.84 8.88
C THR A 101 9.58 6.95 7.64
N ILE A 102 8.38 6.68 7.10
CA ILE A 102 8.22 5.87 5.89
C ILE A 102 8.84 6.57 4.68
N ASP A 103 8.60 7.86 4.53
CA ASP A 103 9.18 8.67 3.46
C ASP A 103 10.72 8.67 3.53
N PHE A 104 11.27 8.84 4.73
CA PHE A 104 12.72 8.79 4.95
C PHE A 104 13.32 7.45 4.50
N ILE A 105 12.69 6.33 4.85
CA ILE A 105 13.13 4.99 4.43
C ILE A 105 13.04 4.86 2.91
N GLY A 106 11.94 5.32 2.30
CA GLY A 106 11.74 5.28 0.86
C GLY A 106 12.77 6.10 0.09
N TYR A 107 12.99 7.34 0.49
CA TYR A 107 14.02 8.21 -0.12
C TYR A 107 15.43 7.65 0.05
N THR A 108 15.75 7.12 1.21
CA THR A 108 17.06 6.48 1.46
C THR A 108 17.27 5.30 0.51
N GLY A 109 16.24 4.44 0.33
CA GLY A 109 16.29 3.34 -0.63
C GLY A 109 16.50 3.83 -2.07
N THR A 110 15.81 4.88 -2.48
CA THR A 110 15.95 5.47 -3.82
C THR A 110 17.37 6.01 -4.05
N VAL A 111 17.91 6.74 -3.07
CA VAL A 111 19.29 7.27 -3.14
C VAL A 111 20.31 6.14 -3.25
N LEU A 112 20.16 5.06 -2.48
CA LEU A 112 21.05 3.90 -2.55
C LEU A 112 21.03 3.24 -3.94
N VAL A 113 19.84 3.06 -4.53
CA VAL A 113 19.72 2.50 -5.90
C VAL A 113 20.36 3.42 -6.92
N LEU A 114 20.17 4.73 -6.83
CA LEU A 114 20.81 5.70 -7.73
C LEU A 114 22.32 5.71 -7.57
N MET A 115 22.84 5.67 -6.35
CA MET A 115 24.28 5.57 -6.10
C MET A 115 24.85 4.29 -6.71
N PHE A 116 24.18 3.16 -6.50
CA PHE A 116 24.59 1.90 -7.11
C PHE A 116 24.63 2.00 -8.64
N LYS A 117 23.63 2.62 -9.24
CA LYS A 117 23.57 2.87 -10.69
C LYS A 117 24.79 3.63 -11.19
N GLU A 118 25.14 4.74 -10.53
CA GLU A 118 26.22 5.62 -10.99
C GLU A 118 27.61 5.01 -10.76
N PHE A 119 27.82 4.31 -9.64
CA PHE A 119 29.14 3.80 -9.27
C PHE A 119 29.46 2.41 -9.80
N ALA A 120 28.46 1.56 -10.02
CA ALA A 120 28.69 0.18 -10.46
C ALA A 120 29.04 0.06 -11.96
N HIS A 121 28.85 1.11 -12.77
CA HIS A 121 29.09 1.12 -14.24
C HIS A 121 28.52 -0.14 -14.94
N ALA A 122 27.46 -0.73 -14.40
CA ALA A 122 26.88 -1.96 -14.90
C ALA A 122 25.97 -1.64 -16.09
N ASP A 123 26.17 -2.33 -17.22
CA ASP A 123 25.27 -2.32 -18.36
C ASP A 123 23.99 -3.12 -17.98
N ILE A 124 23.15 -2.49 -17.16
CA ILE A 124 21.90 -3.10 -16.67
C ILE A 124 20.76 -2.72 -17.60
N ASN A 125 20.01 -3.71 -18.07
CA ASN A 125 18.71 -3.47 -18.69
C ASN A 125 17.72 -3.01 -17.63
N TRP A 126 17.49 -1.69 -17.55
CA TRP A 126 16.66 -1.07 -16.50
C TRP A 126 15.22 -1.54 -16.50
N LEU A 127 14.65 -1.88 -17.66
CA LEU A 127 13.29 -2.41 -17.78
C LEU A 127 13.20 -3.78 -17.11
N GLU A 128 14.13 -4.66 -17.45
CA GLU A 128 14.19 -6.02 -16.90
C GLU A 128 14.46 -5.99 -15.38
N PHE A 129 15.42 -5.17 -14.94
CA PHE A 129 15.70 -4.96 -13.52
C PHE A 129 14.46 -4.48 -12.76
N TYR A 130 13.77 -3.46 -13.29
CA TYR A 130 12.56 -2.94 -12.66
C TYR A 130 11.44 -3.97 -12.61
N ASN A 131 11.26 -4.74 -13.68
CA ASN A 131 10.24 -5.79 -13.75
C ASN A 131 10.50 -6.91 -12.74
N ILE A 132 11.73 -7.39 -12.64
CA ILE A 132 12.13 -8.40 -11.66
C ILE A 132 11.97 -7.87 -10.23
N LEU A 133 12.45 -6.67 -9.97
CA LEU A 133 12.36 -6.03 -8.65
C LEU A 133 10.91 -5.87 -8.22
N SER A 134 10.04 -5.35 -9.09
CA SER A 134 8.62 -5.15 -8.79
C SER A 134 7.89 -6.47 -8.57
N GLY A 135 8.26 -7.54 -9.27
CA GLY A 135 7.72 -8.87 -9.06
C GLY A 135 8.02 -9.42 -7.65
N TYR A 136 9.27 -9.41 -7.24
CA TYR A 136 9.66 -9.90 -5.92
C TYR A 136 9.17 -9.01 -4.78
N VAL A 137 9.31 -7.69 -4.90
CA VAL A 137 8.79 -6.74 -3.90
C VAL A 137 7.28 -6.88 -3.77
N GLY A 138 6.54 -6.98 -4.88
CA GLY A 138 5.10 -7.19 -4.88
C GLY A 138 4.70 -8.47 -4.14
N LEU A 139 5.42 -9.57 -4.34
CA LEU A 139 5.16 -10.83 -3.67
C LEU A 139 5.41 -10.75 -2.15
N ILE A 140 6.55 -10.20 -1.74
CA ILE A 140 6.90 -10.02 -0.33
C ILE A 140 5.86 -9.12 0.36
N CYS A 141 5.50 -8.00 -0.27
CA CYS A 141 4.48 -7.08 0.25
C CYS A 141 3.11 -7.74 0.36
N THR A 142 2.70 -8.53 -0.63
CA THR A 142 1.42 -9.26 -0.60
C THR A 142 1.33 -10.18 0.62
N VAL A 143 2.38 -10.95 0.90
CA VAL A 143 2.43 -11.84 2.07
C VAL A 143 2.42 -11.02 3.36
N ALA A 144 3.26 -10.00 3.46
CA ALA A 144 3.36 -9.17 4.66
C ALA A 144 2.05 -8.44 4.98
N PHE A 145 1.39 -7.84 3.99
CA PHE A 145 0.13 -7.13 4.20
C PHE A 145 -1.04 -8.08 4.47
N THR A 146 -1.04 -9.28 3.88
CA THR A 146 -2.04 -10.30 4.21
C THR A 146 -1.91 -10.75 5.66
N CYS A 147 -0.70 -11.04 6.12
CA CYS A 147 -0.44 -11.37 7.53
C CYS A 147 -0.85 -10.22 8.46
N SER A 148 -0.53 -8.98 8.11
CA SER A 148 -0.91 -7.79 8.86
C SER A 148 -2.42 -7.61 8.95
N MET A 149 -3.14 -7.86 7.84
CA MET A 149 -4.61 -7.79 7.81
C MET A 149 -5.25 -8.83 8.72
N ILE A 150 -4.78 -10.07 8.69
CA ILE A 150 -5.25 -11.15 9.57
C ILE A 150 -5.00 -10.78 11.03
N TYR A 151 -3.80 -10.32 11.35
CA TYR A 151 -3.43 -9.90 12.70
C TYR A 151 -4.33 -8.76 13.22
N LEU A 152 -4.59 -7.74 12.40
CA LEU A 152 -5.45 -6.62 12.76
C LEU A 152 -6.88 -7.06 13.05
N ILE A 153 -7.45 -7.94 12.22
CA ILE A 153 -8.81 -8.49 12.43
C ILE A 153 -8.88 -9.28 13.74
N GLN A 154 -7.89 -10.14 14.00
CA GLN A 154 -7.83 -10.92 15.24
C GLN A 154 -7.71 -10.02 16.47
N ARG A 155 -6.82 -9.02 16.40
CA ARG A 155 -6.60 -8.08 17.50
C ARG A 155 -7.83 -7.23 17.79
N TYR A 156 -8.51 -6.78 16.76
CA TYR A 156 -9.75 -6.02 16.91
C TYR A 156 -10.86 -6.86 17.55
N ASN A 157 -11.03 -8.11 17.13
CA ASN A 157 -12.00 -9.02 17.73
C ASN A 157 -11.69 -9.25 19.22
N CYS A 158 -10.43 -9.47 19.59
CA CYS A 158 -10.02 -9.58 21.00
C CYS A 158 -10.38 -8.36 21.83
N LEU A 159 -10.20 -7.14 21.29
CA LEU A 159 -10.55 -5.89 21.97
C LEU A 159 -12.07 -5.76 22.19
N LEU A 160 -12.89 -6.23 21.23
CA LEU A 160 -14.35 -6.25 21.37
C LEU A 160 -14.83 -7.17 22.51
N TYR A 161 -14.18 -8.33 22.65
CA TYR A 161 -14.51 -9.29 23.72
C TYR A 161 -14.02 -8.85 25.11
N THR A 162 -12.99 -8.00 25.18
CA THR A 162 -12.42 -7.52 26.45
C THR A 162 -13.02 -6.18 26.90
N SER A 163 -13.81 -5.52 26.08
CA SER A 163 -14.53 -4.30 26.48
C SER A 163 -15.69 -4.67 27.42
N PRO A 164 -15.73 -4.16 28.68
CA PRO A 164 -16.81 -4.47 29.61
C PRO A 164 -18.16 -4.07 28.98
N SER A 165 -19.15 -4.95 29.16
CA SER A 165 -20.51 -4.70 28.72
C SER A 165 -21.03 -3.43 29.43
N PRO A 166 -21.88 -2.61 28.77
CA PRO A 166 -22.53 -1.48 29.45
C PRO A 166 -23.29 -1.88 30.73
N ARG A 167 -23.68 -3.14 30.86
CA ARG A 167 -24.33 -3.68 32.05
C ARG A 167 -23.39 -3.85 33.26
N ASP A 168 -22.10 -4.05 33.01
CA ASP A 168 -21.11 -4.27 34.09
C ASP A 168 -20.68 -2.92 34.72
N VAL A 169 -21.02 -1.80 34.10
CA VAL A 169 -20.71 -0.45 34.59
C VAL A 169 -21.82 0.09 35.49
N GLU A 170 -23.04 -0.44 35.42
CA GLU A 170 -24.17 -0.02 36.26
C GLU A 170 -24.20 -0.72 37.65
N GLU A 171 -23.42 -1.79 37.86
CA GLU A 171 -23.37 -2.55 39.11
C GLU A 171 -22.16 -2.22 39.99
N SER A 172 -21.32 -1.25 39.64
CA SER A 172 -20.19 -0.77 40.43
C SER A 172 -20.40 0.68 40.88
#